data_78f74bca6159770ab2ac442d6374cc3f
#
_entry.id   78f74bca6159770ab2ac442d6374cc3f
#
_cell.length_a   1.000
_cell.length_b   1.000
_cell.length_c   1.000
_cell.angle_alpha   90.00
_cell.angle_beta   90.00
_cell.angle_gamma   90.00
#
_symmetry.space_group_name_H-M   'P 1'
#
loop_
_entity.id
_entity.type
_entity.pdbx_description
1 polymer ?
#
loop_
_entity_poly.entity_id
_entity_poly.type
_entity_poly.pdbx_seq_one_letter_code
_entity_poly.pdbx_strand_id
1 'polypeptide(L)'
;MSTALIIYGSTTGNTESVADTISTDLSKANYIVKKINVSDVDVDILNEAFDLYLLGSSTWGDDDIEFQEDFAPFYENMNGDLNLSGKRFAVFGCGDSSYEYFCGAVDAIEERLEKLGATLVCESLKIDGEPEESEINEWTQDVINAA
;
A
#
# COMPACT_ATOMS: atom_id res chain seq x y z
N MET A 1 19.98 -6.79 -8.27
CA MET A 1 18.78 -5.97 -8.46
C MET A 1 17.86 -6.11 -7.27
N SER A 2 17.27 -5.01 -6.86
CA SER A 2 16.31 -5.04 -5.75
C SER A 2 14.94 -5.52 -6.23
N THR A 3 14.16 -6.08 -5.32
CA THR A 3 12.82 -6.57 -5.61
C THR A 3 11.77 -5.81 -4.82
N ALA A 4 10.62 -5.58 -5.42
CA ALA A 4 9.50 -4.90 -4.78
C ALA A 4 8.20 -5.65 -5.06
N LEU A 5 7.36 -5.76 -4.03
CA LEU A 5 6.03 -6.36 -4.13
C LEU A 5 5.00 -5.25 -3.92
N ILE A 6 4.09 -5.09 -4.86
CA ILE A 6 2.97 -4.14 -4.74
C ILE A 6 1.67 -4.94 -4.68
N ILE A 7 0.90 -4.73 -3.63
CA ILE A 7 -0.42 -5.34 -3.46
C ILE A 7 -1.43 -4.22 -3.29
N TYR A 8 -2.48 -4.21 -4.12
CA TYR A 8 -3.47 -3.14 -4.12
C TYR A 8 -4.89 -3.68 -4.20
N GLY A 9 -5.82 -2.93 -3.62
CA GLY A 9 -7.25 -3.16 -3.76
C GLY A 9 -7.90 -1.91 -4.32
N SER A 10 -8.61 -2.04 -5.44
CA SER A 10 -9.22 -0.93 -6.14
C SER A 10 -10.57 -1.31 -6.72
N THR A 11 -11.57 -0.46 -6.50
CA THR A 11 -12.91 -0.65 -7.08
C THR A 11 -13.12 0.26 -8.28
N THR A 12 -12.73 1.53 -8.16
CA THR A 12 -12.93 2.54 -9.21
C THR A 12 -11.75 2.66 -10.17
N GLY A 13 -10.62 2.01 -9.87
CA GLY A 13 -9.41 2.08 -10.68
C GLY A 13 -8.40 3.14 -10.23
N ASN A 14 -8.74 4.00 -9.29
CA ASN A 14 -7.81 5.05 -8.84
C ASN A 14 -6.59 4.46 -8.14
N THR A 15 -6.80 3.55 -7.18
CA THR A 15 -5.69 2.92 -6.47
C THR A 15 -4.85 2.05 -7.41
N GLU A 16 -5.48 1.39 -8.38
CA GLU A 16 -4.77 0.62 -9.40
C GLU A 16 -3.89 1.53 -10.25
N SER A 17 -4.41 2.70 -10.66
CA SER A 17 -3.65 3.69 -11.42
C SER A 17 -2.41 4.16 -10.63
N VAL A 18 -2.57 4.40 -9.33
CA VAL A 18 -1.45 4.75 -8.45
C VAL A 18 -0.41 3.63 -8.42
N ALA A 19 -0.86 2.39 -8.26
CA ALA A 19 0.03 1.22 -8.24
C ALA A 19 0.80 1.09 -9.56
N ASP A 20 0.15 1.35 -10.69
CA ASP A 20 0.80 1.31 -12.01
C ASP A 20 1.91 2.35 -12.13
N THR A 21 1.67 3.57 -11.66
CA THR A 21 2.67 4.65 -11.69
C THR A 21 3.84 4.31 -10.78
N ILE A 22 3.56 3.82 -9.57
CA ILE A 22 4.62 3.41 -8.63
C ILE A 22 5.47 2.29 -9.25
N SER A 23 4.82 1.30 -9.86
CA SER A 23 5.51 0.18 -10.50
C SER A 23 6.46 0.67 -11.60
N THR A 24 6.01 1.62 -12.42
CA THR A 24 6.83 2.20 -13.49
C THR A 24 8.05 2.91 -12.90
N ASP A 25 7.84 3.72 -11.85
CA ASP A 25 8.92 4.47 -11.23
C ASP A 25 9.95 3.55 -10.57
N LEU A 26 9.49 2.50 -9.89
CA LEU A 26 10.39 1.51 -9.28
C LEU A 26 11.17 0.76 -10.35
N SER A 27 10.54 0.40 -11.45
CA SER A 27 11.22 -0.29 -12.56
C SER A 27 12.32 0.57 -13.15
N LYS A 28 12.09 1.89 -13.26
CA LYS A 28 13.11 2.83 -13.73
C LYS A 28 14.28 2.95 -12.75
N ALA A 29 14.07 2.64 -11.48
CA ALA A 29 15.09 2.64 -10.45
C ALA A 29 15.76 1.28 -10.27
N ASN A 30 15.60 0.38 -11.24
CA ASN A 30 16.19 -0.96 -11.29
C ASN A 30 15.60 -1.96 -10.29
N TYR A 31 14.35 -1.76 -9.89
CA TYR A 31 13.61 -2.78 -9.13
C TYR A 31 12.96 -3.78 -10.08
N ILE A 32 12.94 -5.03 -9.67
CA ILE A 32 12.09 -6.04 -10.29
C ILE A 32 10.78 -6.00 -9.52
N VAL A 33 9.71 -5.58 -10.17
CA VAL A 33 8.42 -5.32 -9.50
C VAL A 33 7.42 -6.42 -9.79
N LYS A 34 6.79 -6.93 -8.71
CA LYS A 34 5.65 -7.84 -8.80
C LYS A 34 4.43 -7.07 -8.30
N LYS A 35 3.52 -6.76 -9.21
CA LYS A 35 2.29 -6.01 -8.89
C LYS A 35 1.10 -6.95 -8.98
N ILE A 36 0.34 -7.08 -7.89
CA ILE A 36 -0.74 -8.05 -7.80
C ILE A 36 -1.97 -7.40 -7.17
N ASN A 37 -3.15 -7.66 -7.75
CA ASN A 37 -4.41 -7.29 -7.13
C ASN A 37 -4.61 -8.14 -5.88
N VAL A 38 -5.03 -7.53 -4.79
CA VAL A 38 -5.19 -8.21 -3.50
C VAL A 38 -6.18 -9.38 -3.58
N SER A 39 -7.13 -9.35 -4.51
CA SER A 39 -8.09 -10.43 -4.71
C SER A 39 -7.45 -11.73 -5.22
N ASP A 40 -6.24 -11.64 -5.75
CA ASP A 40 -5.54 -12.79 -6.35
C ASP A 40 -4.52 -13.43 -5.41
N VAL A 41 -4.34 -12.92 -4.19
CA VAL A 41 -3.33 -13.40 -3.25
C VAL A 41 -3.88 -13.52 -1.83
N ASP A 42 -3.18 -14.29 -1.02
CA ASP A 42 -3.41 -14.38 0.42
C ASP A 42 -2.30 -13.63 1.18
N VAL A 43 -2.54 -13.36 2.45
CA VAL A 43 -1.58 -12.67 3.31
C VAL A 43 -0.24 -13.40 3.42
N ASP A 44 -0.20 -14.68 3.16
CA ASP A 44 1.02 -15.49 3.18
C ASP A 44 2.08 -15.00 2.19
N ILE A 45 1.69 -14.26 1.15
CA ILE A 45 2.64 -13.67 0.21
C ILE A 45 3.62 -12.71 0.91
N LEU A 46 3.22 -12.13 2.05
CA LEU A 46 4.09 -11.25 2.83
C LEU A 46 5.24 -11.98 3.50
N ASN A 47 5.20 -13.32 3.54
CA ASN A 47 6.30 -14.15 4.04
C ASN A 47 7.39 -14.36 2.98
N GLU A 48 7.11 -14.07 1.72
CA GLU A 48 8.11 -14.14 0.66
C GLU A 48 9.12 -13.00 0.83
N ALA A 49 10.36 -13.26 0.46
CA ALA A 49 11.44 -12.28 0.63
C ALA A 49 11.49 -11.26 -0.50
N PHE A 50 11.16 -10.02 -0.20
CA PHE A 50 11.32 -8.87 -1.09
C PHE A 50 12.13 -7.81 -0.36
N ASP A 51 12.77 -6.92 -1.11
CA ASP A 51 13.50 -5.80 -0.53
C ASP A 51 12.57 -4.68 -0.07
N LEU A 52 11.40 -4.58 -0.68
CA LEU A 52 10.41 -3.55 -0.40
C LEU A 52 9.01 -4.10 -0.64
N TYR A 53 8.08 -3.75 0.25
CA TYR A 53 6.66 -4.12 0.13
C TYR A 53 5.81 -2.86 0.13
N LEU A 54 4.86 -2.77 -0.81
CA LEU A 54 3.94 -1.63 -0.89
C LEU A 54 2.51 -2.14 -0.85
N LEU A 55 1.72 -1.61 0.07
CA LEU A 55 0.32 -1.98 0.23
C LEU A 55 -0.56 -0.77 -0.04
N GLY A 56 -1.61 -0.96 -0.84
CA GLY A 56 -2.51 0.12 -1.20
C GLY A 56 -3.97 -0.28 -1.14
N SER A 57 -4.81 0.59 -0.58
CA SER A 57 -6.25 0.39 -0.49
C SER A 57 -6.98 1.72 -0.56
N SER A 58 -8.15 1.71 -1.21
CA SER A 58 -9.09 2.82 -1.14
C SER A 58 -9.80 2.80 0.22
N THR A 59 -10.21 3.98 0.68
CA THR A 59 -11.00 4.11 1.90
C THR A 59 -12.41 4.59 1.53
N TRP A 60 -13.42 3.93 2.09
CA TRP A 60 -14.83 4.28 1.93
C TRP A 60 -15.48 4.46 3.31
N GLY A 61 -16.66 5.06 3.34
CA GLY A 61 -17.46 5.18 4.56
C GLY A 61 -17.33 6.50 5.29
N ASP A 62 -18.45 6.97 5.87
CA ASP A 62 -18.56 8.23 6.61
C ASP A 62 -18.44 8.05 8.12
N ASP A 63 -19.07 7.00 8.65
CA ASP A 63 -19.19 6.77 10.10
C ASP A 63 -18.12 5.82 10.61
N ASP A 64 -17.49 5.07 9.73
CA ASP A 64 -16.52 4.05 10.08
C ASP A 64 -15.51 3.92 8.94
N ILE A 65 -14.35 3.34 9.26
CA ILE A 65 -13.32 3.08 8.26
C ILE A 65 -13.71 1.84 7.46
N GLU A 66 -13.92 2.02 6.16
CA GLU A 66 -14.21 0.91 5.27
C GLU A 66 -13.07 0.73 4.26
N PHE A 67 -12.47 -0.45 4.28
CA PHE A 67 -11.46 -0.82 3.28
C PHE A 67 -12.12 -1.09 1.94
N GLN A 68 -11.33 -1.01 0.87
CA GLN A 68 -11.75 -1.53 -0.40
C GLN A 68 -12.16 -3.01 -0.19
N GLU A 69 -13.24 -3.44 -0.80
CA GLU A 69 -13.91 -4.72 -0.55
C GLU A 69 -12.94 -5.92 -0.56
N ASP A 70 -12.07 -5.98 -1.57
CA ASP A 70 -11.13 -7.10 -1.72
C ASP A 70 -9.97 -7.03 -0.72
N PHE A 71 -9.65 -5.83 -0.23
CA PHE A 71 -8.55 -5.63 0.71
C PHE A 71 -8.96 -5.96 2.14
N ALA A 72 -10.23 -5.81 2.49
CA ALA A 72 -10.70 -6.06 3.86
C ALA A 72 -10.32 -7.45 4.40
N PRO A 73 -10.56 -8.55 3.68
CA PRO A 73 -10.15 -9.88 4.15
C PRO A 73 -8.63 -10.01 4.31
N PHE A 74 -7.86 -9.38 3.41
CA PHE A 74 -6.41 -9.39 3.49
C PHE A 74 -5.94 -8.68 4.77
N TYR A 75 -6.52 -7.52 5.08
CA TYR A 75 -6.21 -6.78 6.28
C TYR A 75 -6.56 -7.59 7.55
N GLU A 76 -7.73 -8.23 7.56
CA GLU A 76 -8.16 -9.04 8.71
C GLU A 76 -7.22 -10.21 8.98
N ASN A 77 -6.61 -10.76 7.94
CA ASN A 77 -5.66 -11.87 8.05
C ASN A 77 -4.25 -11.41 8.41
N MET A 78 -3.98 -10.11 8.41
CA MET A 78 -2.72 -9.54 8.89
C MET A 78 -2.77 -9.48 10.42
N ASN A 79 -2.51 -10.60 11.07
CA ASN A 79 -2.67 -10.75 12.53
C ASN A 79 -1.39 -11.30 13.17
N GLY A 80 -1.44 -11.63 14.46
CA GLY A 80 -0.30 -12.02 15.27
C GLY A 80 0.46 -13.28 14.81
N ASP A 81 -0.11 -14.06 13.90
CA ASP A 81 0.57 -15.23 13.33
C ASP A 81 1.58 -14.84 12.24
N LEU A 82 1.52 -13.59 11.78
CA LEU A 82 2.37 -13.08 10.73
C LEU A 82 3.51 -12.27 11.35
N ASN A 83 4.75 -12.63 11.04
CA ASN A 83 5.93 -11.94 11.53
C ASN A 83 6.58 -11.13 10.41
N LEU A 84 6.52 -9.81 10.53
CA LEU A 84 7.07 -8.88 9.53
C LEU A 84 8.31 -8.14 10.04
N SER A 85 8.95 -8.64 11.10
CA SER A 85 10.13 -8.00 11.69
C SER A 85 11.23 -7.77 10.65
N GLY A 86 11.69 -6.52 10.58
CA GLY A 86 12.78 -6.14 9.69
C GLY A 86 12.39 -5.96 8.23
N LYS A 87 11.15 -6.24 7.87
CA LYS A 87 10.67 -6.02 6.50
C LYS A 87 10.30 -4.55 6.29
N ARG A 88 10.64 -4.03 5.12
CA ARG A 88 10.41 -2.61 4.76
C ARG A 88 9.13 -2.46 3.98
N PHE A 89 8.24 -1.61 4.49
CA PHE A 89 6.93 -1.37 3.91
C PHE A 89 6.69 0.10 3.62
N ALA A 90 5.89 0.37 2.60
CA ALA A 90 5.33 1.68 2.32
C ALA A 90 3.83 1.48 2.04
N VAL A 91 3.02 2.44 2.41
CA VAL A 91 1.56 2.35 2.28
C VAL A 91 1.04 3.52 1.46
N PHE A 92 0.06 3.26 0.62
CA PHE A 92 -0.58 4.30 -0.18
C PHE A 92 -2.08 4.03 -0.28
N GLY A 93 -2.84 5.03 -0.68
CA GLY A 93 -4.27 4.84 -0.86
C GLY A 93 -4.96 6.09 -1.34
N CYS A 94 -6.16 5.89 -1.87
CA CYS A 94 -7.03 6.96 -2.33
C CYS A 94 -8.23 7.07 -1.40
N GLY A 95 -8.70 8.29 -1.19
CA GLY A 95 -9.86 8.56 -0.38
C GLY A 95 -10.53 9.84 -0.84
N ASP A 96 -11.45 10.34 -0.03
CA ASP A 96 -12.15 11.58 -0.28
C ASP A 96 -12.17 12.39 1.01
N SER A 97 -11.62 13.59 0.97
CA SER A 97 -11.53 14.46 2.16
C SER A 97 -12.90 14.92 2.68
N SER A 98 -13.97 14.69 1.91
CA SER A 98 -15.33 14.95 2.38
C SER A 98 -15.80 13.91 3.40
N TYR A 99 -15.12 12.76 3.51
CA TYR A 99 -15.41 11.75 4.51
C TYR A 99 -14.62 12.01 5.78
N GLU A 100 -15.22 11.67 6.94
CA GLU A 100 -14.62 11.87 8.25
C GLU A 100 -13.27 11.14 8.37
N TYR A 101 -13.18 9.93 7.84
CA TYR A 101 -11.96 9.12 7.92
C TYR A 101 -11.20 9.15 6.59
N PHE A 102 -10.77 10.33 6.17
CA PHE A 102 -9.98 10.47 4.95
C PHE A 102 -8.76 9.54 4.96
N CYS A 103 -8.69 8.63 3.98
CA CYS A 103 -7.62 7.62 3.89
C CYS A 103 -7.41 6.82 5.18
N GLY A 104 -8.48 6.59 5.95
CA GLY A 104 -8.40 5.82 7.21
C GLY A 104 -7.90 4.39 7.02
N ALA A 105 -8.15 3.79 5.84
CA ALA A 105 -7.61 2.46 5.54
C ALA A 105 -6.08 2.48 5.54
N VAL A 106 -5.47 3.54 5.02
CA VAL A 106 -4.01 3.71 5.02
C VAL A 106 -3.50 3.77 6.46
N ASP A 107 -4.15 4.57 7.31
CA ASP A 107 -3.77 4.70 8.72
C ASP A 107 -3.88 3.37 9.47
N ALA A 108 -4.94 2.61 9.20
CA ALA A 108 -5.15 1.31 9.83
C ALA A 108 -4.09 0.30 9.39
N ILE A 109 -3.71 0.30 8.12
CA ILE A 109 -2.66 -0.57 7.60
C ILE A 109 -1.33 -0.24 8.25
N GLU A 110 -0.98 1.05 8.36
CA GLU A 110 0.25 1.49 9.03
C GLU A 110 0.32 0.98 10.46
N GLU A 111 -0.75 1.17 11.23
CA GLU A 111 -0.82 0.72 12.62
C GLU A 111 -0.65 -0.80 12.73
N ARG A 112 -1.31 -1.54 11.86
CA ARG A 112 -1.21 -3.00 11.86
C ARG A 112 0.20 -3.47 11.52
N LEU A 113 0.84 -2.84 10.52
CA LEU A 113 2.21 -3.18 10.14
C LEU A 113 3.19 -2.95 11.29
N GLU A 114 3.04 -1.83 12.00
CA GLU A 114 3.89 -1.53 13.16
C GLU A 114 3.72 -2.57 14.25
N LYS A 115 2.50 -3.03 14.51
CA LYS A 115 2.23 -4.08 15.49
C LYS A 115 2.85 -5.42 15.11
N LEU A 116 3.03 -5.68 13.83
CA LEU A 116 3.64 -6.91 13.32
C LEU A 116 5.15 -6.81 13.18
N GLY A 117 5.73 -5.69 13.56
CA GLY A 117 7.18 -5.49 13.58
C GLY A 117 7.78 -4.92 12.30
N ALA A 118 6.96 -4.58 11.31
CA ALA A 118 7.43 -4.02 10.06
C ALA A 118 7.98 -2.61 10.24
N THR A 119 8.87 -2.21 9.34
CA THR A 119 9.44 -0.85 9.30
C THR A 119 8.76 -0.08 8.17
N LEU A 120 8.16 1.06 8.48
CA LEU A 120 7.62 1.97 7.47
C LEU A 120 8.76 2.89 7.02
N VAL A 121 9.08 2.84 5.73
CA VAL A 121 10.26 3.55 5.20
C VAL A 121 10.06 5.05 5.08
N CYS A 122 8.82 5.49 4.93
CA CYS A 122 8.48 6.91 4.83
C CYS A 122 7.01 7.14 5.18
N GLU A 123 6.58 8.41 5.18
CA GLU A 123 5.17 8.76 5.32
C GLU A 123 4.36 8.11 4.20
N SER A 124 3.13 7.70 4.53
CA SER A 124 2.24 7.09 3.54
C SER A 124 1.68 8.11 2.57
N LEU A 125 1.40 7.68 1.35
CA LEU A 125 0.77 8.51 0.33
C LEU A 125 -0.75 8.44 0.49
N LYS A 126 -1.36 9.59 0.75
CA LYS A 126 -2.81 9.73 0.88
C LYS A 126 -3.31 10.65 -0.23
N ILE A 127 -4.10 10.10 -1.13
CA ILE A 127 -4.58 10.83 -2.30
C ILE A 127 -6.04 11.20 -2.11
N ASP A 128 -6.35 12.51 -2.24
CA ASP A 128 -7.70 13.04 -2.17
C ASP A 128 -8.26 13.12 -3.59
N GLY A 129 -9.29 12.33 -3.86
CA GLY A 129 -9.93 12.32 -5.17
C GLY A 129 -9.10 11.64 -6.25
N GLU A 130 -8.87 12.33 -7.35
CA GLU A 130 -8.12 11.78 -8.48
C GLU A 130 -6.62 11.82 -8.27
N PRO A 131 -5.92 10.72 -8.58
CA PRO A 131 -4.46 10.69 -8.47
C PRO A 131 -3.78 11.64 -9.46
N GLU A 132 -2.75 12.34 -8.98
CA GLU A 132 -1.88 13.17 -9.83
C GLU A 132 -0.52 12.49 -9.97
N GLU A 133 -0.07 12.31 -11.20
CA GLU A 133 1.17 11.60 -11.50
C GLU A 133 2.38 12.23 -10.81
N SER A 134 2.47 13.57 -10.79
CA SER A 134 3.59 14.27 -10.16
C SER A 134 3.69 13.99 -8.67
N GLU A 135 2.56 13.94 -7.98
CA GLU A 135 2.49 13.62 -6.54
C GLU A 135 3.00 12.20 -6.29
N ILE A 136 2.56 11.26 -7.12
CA ILE A 136 2.95 9.86 -7.00
C ILE A 136 4.45 9.70 -7.27
N ASN A 137 4.95 10.37 -8.31
CA ASN A 137 6.37 10.30 -8.67
C ASN A 137 7.27 10.83 -7.54
N GLU A 138 6.89 11.94 -6.91
CA GLU A 138 7.64 12.51 -5.79
C GLU A 138 7.66 11.55 -4.60
N TRP A 139 6.50 10.99 -4.27
CA TRP A 139 6.41 10.04 -3.15
C TRP A 139 7.22 8.78 -3.42
N THR A 140 7.15 8.23 -4.64
CA THR A 140 7.90 7.03 -4.99
C THR A 140 9.40 7.30 -4.90
N GLN A 141 9.84 8.49 -5.28
CA GLN A 141 11.25 8.87 -5.13
C GLN A 141 11.67 8.89 -3.66
N ASP A 142 10.80 9.38 -2.77
CA ASP A 142 11.06 9.35 -1.33
C ASP A 142 11.16 7.92 -0.80
N VAL A 143 10.31 7.03 -1.28
CA VAL A 143 10.36 5.59 -0.94
C VAL A 143 11.71 4.99 -1.37
N ILE A 144 12.13 5.25 -2.60
CA ILE A 144 13.39 4.73 -3.16
C ILE A 144 14.57 5.23 -2.33
N ASN A 145 14.56 6.51 -1.98
CA ASN A 145 15.66 7.11 -1.22
C ASN A 145 15.73 6.59 0.23
N ALA A 146 14.60 6.18 0.80
CA ALA A 146 14.53 5.70 2.19
C ALA A 146 14.69 4.17 2.31
N ALA A 147 14.45 3.45 1.23
CA ALA A 147 14.49 1.99 1.24
C ALA A 147 15.90 1.41 1.30
#